data_ad4a36b235d62fe3cff96bd1a4a28529
#
_entry.id   ad4a36b235d62fe3cff96bd1a4a28529
#
_cell.length_a   1.000
_cell.length_b   1.000
_cell.length_c   1.000
_cell.angle_alpha   90.00
_cell.angle_beta   90.00
_cell.angle_gamma   90.00
#
_symmetry.space_group_name_H-M   'P 1'
#
loop_
_entity.id
_entity.type
_entity.pdbx_description
1 polymer ?
#
loop_
_entity_poly.entity_id
_entity_poly.type
_entity_poly.pdbx_seq_one_letter_code
_entity_poly.pdbx_strand_id
1 'polypeptide(L)'
;MIIGLHHVAISVPDLDKAIAFYEETLGFERIFLNSWDGDRTEADRVIGVSKTSARVVMLRAGNAYIELWEYHNPQPKSLDDQYSPADHGYAHIALQVSGIHEEYDRLIEAGMTFHEPPVELGGSLAIYGRDPFGNIVELYEPSKERSI
;
A
#
# COMPACT_ATOMS: atom_id res chain seq x y z
N MET A 1 24.10 0.23 -11.94
CA MET A 1 23.85 -1.00 -11.14
C MET A 1 22.57 -0.79 -10.34
N ILE A 2 21.62 -1.73 -10.40
CA ILE A 2 20.44 -1.73 -9.51
C ILE A 2 20.87 -2.34 -8.18
N ILE A 3 20.51 -1.70 -7.05
CA ILE A 3 20.87 -2.15 -5.69
C ILE A 3 19.74 -2.97 -5.09
N GLY A 4 18.49 -2.60 -5.34
CA GLY A 4 17.31 -3.28 -4.80
C GLY A 4 16.03 -2.52 -5.09
N LEU A 5 14.90 -3.07 -4.60
CA LEU A 5 13.62 -2.38 -4.57
C LEU A 5 13.63 -1.35 -3.43
N HIS A 6 13.40 -0.09 -3.73
CA HIS A 6 13.38 0.98 -2.72
C HIS A 6 11.97 1.17 -2.14
N HIS A 7 10.99 1.41 -3.01
CA HIS A 7 9.60 1.64 -2.58
C HIS A 7 8.59 1.15 -3.61
N VAL A 8 7.35 1.03 -3.15
CA VAL A 8 6.15 0.89 -3.97
C VAL A 8 5.30 2.13 -3.73
N ALA A 9 4.70 2.68 -4.79
CA ALA A 9 3.81 3.83 -4.70
C ALA A 9 2.36 3.41 -4.92
N ILE A 10 1.45 3.98 -4.11
CA ILE A 10 0.01 3.75 -4.15
C ILE A 10 -0.67 5.12 -4.24
N SER A 11 -1.55 5.29 -5.23
CA SER A 11 -2.39 6.48 -5.32
C SER A 11 -3.71 6.24 -4.58
N VAL A 12 -4.07 7.18 -3.69
CA VAL A 12 -5.25 7.09 -2.82
C VAL A 12 -6.13 8.33 -3.00
N PRO A 13 -7.44 8.22 -2.77
CA PRO A 13 -8.35 9.35 -2.92
C PRO A 13 -8.31 10.35 -1.76
N ASP A 14 -7.76 9.98 -0.60
CA ASP A 14 -7.72 10.78 0.63
C ASP A 14 -6.45 10.41 1.41
N LEU A 15 -5.46 11.29 1.34
CA LEU A 15 -4.15 11.01 1.94
C LEU A 15 -4.20 11.02 3.47
N ASP A 16 -5.04 11.84 4.08
CA ASP A 16 -5.11 11.90 5.55
C ASP A 16 -5.69 10.62 6.15
N LYS A 17 -6.73 10.07 5.51
CA LYS A 17 -7.25 8.74 5.88
C LYS A 17 -6.25 7.61 5.61
N ALA A 18 -5.52 7.69 4.49
CA ALA A 18 -4.50 6.71 4.17
C ALA A 18 -3.36 6.75 5.20
N ILE A 19 -2.88 7.94 5.56
CA ILE A 19 -1.88 8.11 6.61
C ILE A 19 -2.36 7.48 7.93
N ALA A 20 -3.59 7.81 8.37
CA ALA A 20 -4.14 7.23 9.60
C ALA A 20 -4.16 5.70 9.56
N PHE A 21 -4.59 5.11 8.44
CA PHE A 21 -4.61 3.66 8.31
C PHE A 21 -3.19 3.05 8.32
N TYR A 22 -2.30 3.55 7.48
CA TYR A 22 -0.97 2.96 7.32
C TYR A 22 -0.05 3.22 8.54
N GLU A 23 -0.15 4.39 9.20
CA GLU A 23 0.63 4.70 10.40
C GLU A 23 0.01 4.10 11.67
N GLU A 24 -1.27 4.39 11.93
CA GLU A 24 -1.88 4.02 13.21
C GLU A 24 -2.29 2.55 13.26
N THR A 25 -2.78 2.02 12.13
CA THR A 25 -3.25 0.62 12.06
C THR A 25 -2.13 -0.34 11.69
N LEU A 26 -1.34 -0.06 10.64
CA LEU A 26 -0.27 -0.94 10.21
C LEU A 26 1.07 -0.68 10.92
N GLY A 27 1.20 0.43 11.65
CA GLY A 27 2.39 0.77 12.42
C GLY A 27 3.58 1.24 11.57
N PHE A 28 3.34 1.77 10.35
CA PHE A 28 4.41 2.27 9.51
C PHE A 28 4.91 3.63 10.00
N GLU A 29 6.18 3.91 9.81
CA GLU A 29 6.83 5.12 10.29
C GLU A 29 6.92 6.18 9.18
N ARG A 30 6.41 7.39 9.44
CA ARG A 30 6.51 8.50 8.50
C ARG A 30 7.95 9.00 8.38
N ILE A 31 8.43 9.08 7.13
CA ILE A 31 9.74 9.62 6.79
C ILE A 31 9.63 11.08 6.36
N PHE A 32 8.70 11.38 5.44
CA PHE A 32 8.39 12.76 5.04
C PHE A 32 6.95 12.88 4.54
N LEU A 33 6.46 14.12 4.51
CA LEU A 33 5.21 14.53 3.86
C LEU A 33 5.50 15.79 3.04
N ASN A 34 5.11 15.79 1.77
CA ASN A 34 5.24 16.91 0.84
C ASN A 34 3.93 17.21 0.14
N SER A 35 3.80 18.47 -0.32
CA SER A 35 2.68 18.91 -1.15
C SER A 35 3.11 20.02 -2.09
N TRP A 36 2.45 20.14 -3.27
CA TRP A 36 2.62 21.23 -4.22
C TRP A 36 1.37 21.41 -5.08
N ASP A 37 1.24 22.60 -5.68
CA ASP A 37 0.06 22.96 -6.46
C ASP A 37 0.47 23.57 -7.82
N GLY A 38 0.81 22.72 -8.78
CA GLY A 38 1.09 23.07 -10.17
C GLY A 38 2.37 23.83 -10.45
N ASP A 39 3.20 24.07 -9.45
CA ASP A 39 4.40 24.92 -9.51
C ASP A 39 5.73 24.15 -9.40
N ARG A 40 5.68 22.82 -9.35
CA ARG A 40 6.85 21.98 -9.14
C ARG A 40 7.31 21.27 -10.41
N THR A 41 8.02 22.01 -11.26
CA THR A 41 8.49 21.56 -12.57
C THR A 41 9.38 20.31 -12.48
N GLU A 42 10.18 20.16 -11.42
CA GLU A 42 11.03 19.01 -11.21
C GLU A 42 10.21 17.74 -10.95
N ALA A 43 9.15 17.84 -10.16
CA ALA A 43 8.24 16.71 -9.93
C ALA A 43 7.55 16.29 -11.23
N ASP A 44 7.05 17.25 -12.00
CA ASP A 44 6.44 17.01 -13.32
C ASP A 44 7.38 16.25 -14.26
N ARG A 45 8.65 16.64 -14.30
CA ARG A 45 9.65 15.97 -15.15
C ARG A 45 9.97 14.55 -14.71
N VAL A 46 9.98 14.28 -13.41
CA VAL A 46 10.23 12.94 -12.86
C VAL A 46 9.01 12.04 -13.13
N ILE A 47 7.81 12.56 -12.88
CA ILE A 47 6.54 11.81 -13.04
C ILE A 47 6.16 11.66 -14.53
N GLY A 48 6.60 12.58 -15.40
CA GLY A 48 6.20 12.63 -16.81
C GLY A 48 4.79 13.18 -17.04
N VAL A 49 4.28 13.95 -16.08
CA VAL A 49 2.93 14.57 -16.13
C VAL A 49 3.08 16.06 -15.84
N SER A 50 2.42 16.90 -16.62
CA SER A 50 2.57 18.36 -16.51
C SER A 50 1.59 18.96 -15.50
N LYS A 51 2.05 20.00 -14.80
CA LYS A 51 1.25 20.81 -13.86
C LYS A 51 0.60 19.96 -12.77
N THR A 52 1.37 19.02 -12.22
CA THR A 52 0.87 18.17 -11.15
C THR A 52 0.58 19.00 -9.89
N SER A 53 -0.56 18.73 -9.28
CA SER A 53 -0.90 19.17 -7.94
C SER A 53 -1.14 17.91 -7.10
N ALA A 54 -0.37 17.72 -6.04
CA ALA A 54 -0.39 16.48 -5.28
C ALA A 54 0.11 16.66 -3.86
N ARG A 55 -0.24 15.69 -3.03
CA ARG A 55 0.37 15.41 -1.72
C ARG A 55 1.00 14.03 -1.76
N VAL A 56 2.12 13.85 -1.10
CA VAL A 56 2.80 12.56 -1.00
C VAL A 56 3.39 12.37 0.37
N VAL A 57 3.24 11.18 0.92
CA VAL A 57 3.93 10.73 2.14
C VAL A 57 4.78 9.51 1.82
N MET A 58 5.99 9.45 2.37
CA MET A 58 6.79 8.23 2.38
C MET A 58 6.75 7.63 3.78
N LEU A 59 6.41 6.36 3.84
CA LEU A 59 6.32 5.55 5.05
C LEU A 59 7.36 4.43 4.98
N ARG A 60 7.98 4.10 6.13
CA ARG A 60 8.83 2.93 6.27
C ARG A 60 8.02 1.76 6.82
N ALA A 61 8.01 0.66 6.08
CA ALA A 61 7.34 -0.59 6.39
C ALA A 61 8.37 -1.69 6.68
N GLY A 62 9.06 -1.60 7.82
CA GLY A 62 10.12 -2.56 8.17
C GLY A 62 11.30 -2.53 7.20
N ASN A 63 11.34 -3.45 6.24
CA ASN A 63 12.41 -3.65 5.26
C ASN A 63 12.22 -2.89 3.93
N ALA A 64 11.10 -2.18 3.75
CA ALA A 64 10.76 -1.48 2.51
C ALA A 64 10.15 -0.11 2.79
N TYR A 65 9.91 0.68 1.74
CA TYR A 65 9.16 1.92 1.82
C TYR A 65 7.91 1.85 0.97
N ILE A 66 6.88 2.61 1.40
CA ILE A 66 5.66 2.82 0.64
C ILE A 66 5.46 4.33 0.50
N GLU A 67 5.16 4.79 -0.71
CA GLU A 67 4.68 6.14 -0.96
C GLU A 67 3.17 6.11 -1.14
N LEU A 68 2.46 6.96 -0.40
CA LEU A 68 1.04 7.20 -0.62
C LEU A 68 0.89 8.56 -1.30
N TRP A 69 0.17 8.59 -2.42
CA TRP A 69 -0.02 9.76 -3.26
C TRP A 69 -1.50 10.14 -3.34
N GLU A 70 -1.79 11.41 -3.15
CA GLU A 70 -3.08 12.02 -3.45
C GLU A 70 -2.88 13.07 -4.53
N TYR A 71 -3.39 12.81 -5.74
CA TYR A 71 -3.33 13.76 -6.84
C TYR A 71 -4.60 14.62 -6.88
N HIS A 72 -4.41 15.93 -7.03
CA HIS A 72 -5.47 16.89 -7.29
C HIS A 72 -5.52 17.29 -8.76
N ASN A 73 -4.35 17.29 -9.44
CA ASN A 73 -4.20 17.48 -10.88
C ASN A 73 -3.05 16.62 -11.42
N PRO A 74 -3.25 15.83 -12.51
CA PRO A 74 -4.54 15.54 -13.15
C PRO A 74 -5.48 14.80 -12.21
N GLN A 75 -6.79 14.92 -12.48
CA GLN A 75 -7.78 14.17 -11.70
C GLN A 75 -7.56 12.65 -11.90
N PRO A 76 -7.33 11.88 -10.83
CA PRO A 76 -7.13 10.44 -10.94
C PRO A 76 -8.39 9.72 -11.45
N LYS A 77 -8.17 8.62 -12.15
CA LYS A 77 -9.23 7.63 -12.37
C LYS A 77 -9.39 6.80 -11.10
N SER A 78 -10.63 6.53 -10.72
CA SER A 78 -10.91 5.62 -9.61
C SER A 78 -10.34 4.23 -9.91
N LEU A 79 -9.91 3.53 -8.87
CA LEU A 79 -9.62 2.11 -8.96
C LEU A 79 -10.91 1.37 -9.36
N ASP A 80 -10.80 0.38 -10.24
CA ASP A 80 -11.92 -0.47 -10.61
C ASP A 80 -12.31 -1.35 -9.41
N ASP A 81 -13.55 -1.30 -8.99
CA ASP A 81 -14.07 -2.12 -7.89
C ASP A 81 -13.96 -3.63 -8.18
N GLN A 82 -13.88 -4.00 -9.47
CA GLN A 82 -13.71 -5.38 -9.93
C GLN A 82 -12.24 -5.75 -10.18
N TYR A 83 -11.29 -4.83 -9.91
CA TYR A 83 -9.87 -5.13 -10.05
C TYR A 83 -9.49 -6.45 -9.37
N SER A 84 -8.91 -7.34 -10.14
CA SER A 84 -8.54 -8.69 -9.71
C SER A 84 -7.02 -8.80 -9.50
N PRO A 85 -6.54 -9.59 -8.53
CA PRO A 85 -5.12 -9.89 -8.42
C PRO A 85 -4.57 -10.68 -9.63
N ALA A 86 -5.45 -11.18 -10.51
CA ALA A 86 -5.08 -11.81 -11.77
C ALA A 86 -4.90 -10.83 -12.94
N ASP A 87 -5.26 -9.55 -12.77
CA ASP A 87 -5.09 -8.54 -13.81
C ASP A 87 -3.61 -8.17 -13.97
N HIS A 88 -3.24 -7.76 -15.20
CA HIS A 88 -1.86 -7.37 -15.46
C HIS A 88 -1.49 -6.07 -14.76
N GLY A 89 -0.34 -6.05 -14.11
CA GLY A 89 0.21 -4.89 -13.40
C GLY A 89 0.72 -5.24 -12.01
N TYR A 90 0.76 -4.25 -11.12
CA TYR A 90 1.04 -4.49 -9.71
C TYR A 90 -0.20 -5.08 -9.04
N ALA A 91 -0.14 -6.38 -8.70
CA ALA A 91 -1.29 -7.08 -8.16
C ALA A 91 -1.54 -6.72 -6.69
N HIS A 92 -0.52 -6.83 -5.84
CA HIS A 92 -0.63 -6.61 -4.40
C HIS A 92 0.72 -6.24 -3.78
N ILE A 93 0.66 -5.81 -2.51
CA ILE A 93 1.78 -5.82 -1.58
C ILE A 93 1.54 -6.90 -0.54
N ALA A 94 2.60 -7.59 -0.09
CA ALA A 94 2.48 -8.58 0.97
C ALA A 94 3.13 -8.05 2.26
N LEU A 95 2.41 -8.18 3.37
CA LEU A 95 2.87 -7.83 4.70
C LEU A 95 3.16 -9.12 5.47
N GLN A 96 4.42 -9.30 5.88
CA GLN A 96 4.74 -10.40 6.78
C GLN A 96 4.18 -10.10 8.17
N VAL A 97 3.41 -11.03 8.68
CA VAL A 97 2.80 -10.95 10.01
C VAL A 97 3.24 -12.13 10.90
N SER A 98 2.98 -11.99 12.18
CA SER A 98 3.08 -13.07 13.17
C SER A 98 1.75 -13.15 13.89
N GLY A 99 1.14 -14.36 13.97
CA GLY A 99 -0.20 -14.54 14.50
C GLY A 99 -1.27 -14.02 13.51
N ILE A 100 -1.27 -14.58 12.30
CA ILE A 100 -2.10 -14.08 11.17
C ILE A 100 -3.60 -14.05 11.49
N HIS A 101 -4.10 -14.93 12.35
CA HIS A 101 -5.53 -14.96 12.70
C HIS A 101 -5.91 -13.75 13.56
N GLU A 102 -5.09 -13.39 14.54
CA GLU A 102 -5.28 -12.20 15.38
C GLU A 102 -5.14 -10.93 14.56
N GLU A 103 -4.17 -10.86 13.64
CA GLU A 103 -4.00 -9.73 12.73
C GLU A 103 -5.17 -9.61 11.75
N TYR A 104 -5.66 -10.71 11.21
CA TYR A 104 -6.84 -10.75 10.35
C TYR A 104 -8.06 -10.14 11.05
N ASP A 105 -8.38 -10.58 12.27
CA ASP A 105 -9.52 -10.06 13.04
C ASP A 105 -9.35 -8.56 13.33
N ARG A 106 -8.17 -8.15 13.78
CA ARG A 106 -7.83 -6.76 14.06
C ARG A 106 -7.97 -5.86 12.83
N LEU A 107 -7.55 -6.33 11.66
CA LEU A 107 -7.59 -5.55 10.42
C LEU A 107 -8.99 -5.48 9.82
N ILE A 108 -9.86 -6.45 10.04
CA ILE A 108 -11.29 -6.33 9.73
C ILE A 108 -11.90 -5.19 10.55
N GLU A 109 -11.65 -5.13 11.86
CA GLU A 109 -12.14 -4.05 12.72
C GLU A 109 -11.62 -2.66 12.29
N ALA A 110 -10.41 -2.63 11.71
CA ALA A 110 -9.80 -1.41 11.18
C ALA A 110 -10.25 -1.05 9.74
N GLY A 111 -11.16 -1.81 9.14
CA GLY A 111 -11.78 -1.49 7.85
C GLY A 111 -11.20 -2.21 6.63
N MET A 112 -10.30 -3.17 6.80
CA MET A 112 -9.96 -4.10 5.72
C MET A 112 -11.09 -5.07 5.42
N THR A 113 -11.16 -5.52 4.19
CA THR A 113 -12.10 -6.56 3.78
C THR A 113 -11.35 -7.77 3.23
N PHE A 114 -11.86 -8.96 3.53
CA PHE A 114 -11.30 -10.23 3.07
C PHE A 114 -12.43 -11.11 2.52
N HIS A 115 -12.09 -12.00 1.59
CA HIS A 115 -13.07 -12.90 0.98
C HIS A 115 -13.27 -14.20 1.77
N GLU A 116 -12.28 -14.57 2.59
CA GLU A 116 -12.32 -15.72 3.51
C GLU A 116 -11.24 -15.59 4.60
N PRO A 117 -11.21 -16.45 5.63
CA PRO A 117 -10.14 -16.49 6.60
C PRO A 117 -8.79 -16.93 6.01
N PRO A 118 -7.64 -16.69 6.72
CA PRO A 118 -6.33 -17.15 6.28
C PRO A 118 -6.26 -18.65 6.00
N VAL A 119 -5.58 -19.01 4.90
CA VAL A 119 -5.48 -20.37 4.39
C VAL A 119 -4.05 -20.87 4.47
N GLU A 120 -3.87 -22.13 4.85
CA GLU A 120 -2.56 -22.80 4.83
C GLU A 120 -2.16 -23.10 3.37
N LEU A 121 -0.96 -22.69 3.00
CA LEU A 121 -0.39 -22.91 1.68
C LEU A 121 1.10 -23.26 1.78
N GLY A 122 1.40 -24.56 1.72
CA GLY A 122 2.78 -25.07 1.68
C GLY A 122 3.63 -24.70 2.92
N GLY A 123 3.05 -24.78 4.11
CA GLY A 123 3.70 -24.49 5.39
C GLY A 123 3.72 -23.03 5.80
N SER A 124 3.06 -22.17 5.04
CA SER A 124 2.80 -20.76 5.36
C SER A 124 1.30 -20.53 5.46
N LEU A 125 0.88 -19.45 6.13
CA LEU A 125 -0.50 -19.00 6.12
C LEU A 125 -0.59 -17.70 5.31
N ALA A 126 -1.62 -17.54 4.51
CA ALA A 126 -1.81 -16.35 3.69
C ALA A 126 -3.28 -16.04 3.43
N ILE A 127 -3.57 -14.78 3.18
CA ILE A 127 -4.86 -14.31 2.67
C ILE A 127 -4.71 -12.96 1.98
N TYR A 128 -5.40 -12.76 0.88
CA TYR A 128 -5.55 -11.45 0.24
C TYR A 128 -6.76 -10.73 0.79
N GLY A 129 -6.57 -9.47 1.13
CA GLY A 129 -7.61 -8.55 1.51
C GLY A 129 -7.52 -7.25 0.71
N ARG A 130 -8.41 -6.33 1.03
CA ARG A 130 -8.35 -4.96 0.50
C ARG A 130 -8.25 -3.98 1.65
N ASP A 131 -7.37 -2.99 1.47
CA ASP A 131 -7.32 -1.85 2.37
C ASP A 131 -8.60 -0.99 2.23
N PRO A 132 -8.80 0.04 3.06
CA PRO A 132 -9.98 0.91 2.98
C PRO A 132 -10.15 1.67 1.65
N PHE A 133 -9.15 1.64 0.77
CA PHE A 133 -9.15 2.30 -0.55
C PHE A 133 -9.28 1.32 -1.72
N GLY A 134 -9.40 0.02 -1.44
CA GLY A 134 -9.56 -1.04 -2.43
C GLY A 134 -8.25 -1.67 -2.93
N ASN A 135 -7.08 -1.23 -2.46
CA ASN A 135 -5.81 -1.82 -2.85
C ASN A 135 -5.66 -3.21 -2.25
N ILE A 136 -5.12 -4.14 -3.04
CA ILE A 136 -4.94 -5.52 -2.59
C ILE A 136 -3.69 -5.62 -1.69
N VAL A 137 -3.91 -6.12 -0.49
CA VAL A 137 -2.87 -6.35 0.52
C VAL A 137 -2.95 -7.81 0.97
N GLU A 138 -1.84 -8.52 0.86
CA GLU A 138 -1.71 -9.88 1.38
C GLU A 138 -1.22 -9.85 2.82
N LEU A 139 -1.87 -10.59 3.70
CA LEU A 139 -1.27 -11.01 4.97
C LEU A 139 -0.55 -12.32 4.75
N TYR A 140 0.71 -12.38 5.14
CA TYR A 140 1.56 -13.54 4.92
C TYR A 140 2.33 -13.90 6.20
N GLU A 141 2.05 -15.05 6.75
CA GLU A 141 2.82 -15.64 7.85
C GLU A 141 3.66 -16.78 7.29
N PRO A 142 4.95 -16.52 6.97
CA PRO A 142 5.83 -17.52 6.39
C PRO A 142 6.21 -18.61 7.40
N SER A 143 6.61 -19.77 6.91
CA SER A 143 7.39 -20.69 7.70
C SER A 143 8.69 -20.04 8.17
N LYS A 144 9.29 -20.53 9.26
CA LYS A 144 10.53 -19.97 9.83
C LYS A 144 11.68 -19.84 8.83
N GLU A 145 11.70 -20.69 7.80
CA GLU A 145 12.75 -20.71 6.77
C GLU A 145 12.59 -19.61 5.72
N ARG A 146 11.40 -18.96 5.62
CA ARG A 146 11.06 -17.94 4.63
C ARG A 146 10.81 -16.56 5.23
N SER A 147 10.97 -16.43 6.55
CA SER A 147 10.81 -15.15 7.26
C SER A 147 11.91 -14.15 6.87
N ILE A 148 11.58 -12.87 6.77
CA ILE A 148 12.49 -11.74 6.59
C ILE A 148 12.90 -11.14 7.93
#